data_f3f3e22006d4dbe4534f109af23c0f77
#
_entry.id   f3f3e22006d4dbe4534f109af23c0f77
#
_cell.length_a   1.000
_cell.length_b   1.000
_cell.length_c   1.000
_cell.angle_alpha   90.00
_cell.angle_beta   90.00
_cell.angle_gamma   90.00
#
_symmetry.space_group_name_H-M   'P 1'
#
loop_
_entity.id
_entity.type
_entity.pdbx_description
1 polymer ?
#
loop_
_entity_poly.entity_id
_entity_poly.type
_entity_poly.pdbx_seq_one_letter_code
_entity_poly.pdbx_strand_id
1 'polypeptide(L)'
;MKAASGKENMRAIFIDAVNGKVEEIQVENELHAIYQQLGCNMIEVVPLGNDFLLICDEEGRLRDLKVGFRLADGEGIAGNGLIVCDNGSGDFTDSRIPAGVVECITTFLDLEKEPLPPPACGFAVAASISPKDIDKARQEAQKNFEQNL
;
A
#
# COMPACT_ATOMS: atom_id res chain seq x y z
N MET A 1 -15.27 -18.06 -7.81
CA MET A 1 -15.08 -17.72 -8.19
C MET A 1 -15.33 -17.20 -8.57
N LYS A 2 -14.98 -16.95 -8.59
CA LYS A 2 -15.14 -16.31 -9.19
C LYS A 2 -15.02 -16.26 -10.14
N ALA A 3 -14.94 -16.71 -10.20
CA ALA A 3 -14.72 -16.93 -11.20
C ALA A 3 -14.79 -16.37 -12.25
N ALA A 4 -14.80 -16.94 -12.68
CA ALA A 4 -14.64 -16.66 -14.01
C ALA A 4 -15.14 -15.36 -14.38
N SER A 5 -16.13 -15.08 -13.85
CA SER A 5 -16.60 -13.76 -13.90
C SER A 5 -16.02 -13.04 -12.74
N GLY A 6 -14.98 -13.59 -12.21
CA GLY A 6 -14.40 -13.08 -11.05
C GLY A 6 -13.70 -11.75 -11.19
N LYS A 7 -13.92 -11.06 -12.26
CA LYS A 7 -13.33 -9.75 -12.49
C LYS A 7 -14.19 -8.68 -11.86
N GLU A 8 -14.40 -8.81 -10.57
CA GLU A 8 -15.06 -7.76 -9.82
C GLU A 8 -14.05 -6.67 -9.51
N ASN A 9 -14.48 -5.43 -9.59
CA ASN A 9 -13.65 -4.33 -9.17
C ASN A 9 -13.61 -4.27 -7.66
N MET A 10 -12.42 -4.01 -7.16
CA MET A 10 -12.15 -3.91 -5.74
C MET A 10 -11.69 -2.50 -5.45
N ARG A 11 -12.18 -1.92 -4.36
CA ARG A 11 -11.70 -0.63 -3.92
C ARG A 11 -10.35 -0.81 -3.25
N ALA A 12 -9.37 -0.07 -3.69
CA ALA A 12 -8.02 -0.16 -3.14
C ALA A 12 -7.44 1.23 -2.99
N ILE A 13 -6.47 1.37 -2.10
CA ILE A 13 -5.77 2.63 -1.93
C ILE A 13 -4.41 2.49 -2.63
N PHE A 14 -4.21 3.29 -3.66
CA PHE A 14 -2.99 3.25 -4.46
C PHE A 14 -2.00 4.28 -3.93
N ILE A 15 -0.82 3.80 -3.54
CA ILE A 15 0.26 4.67 -3.10
C ILE A 15 1.18 4.86 -4.31
N ASP A 16 1.07 6.02 -4.91
CA ASP A 16 1.79 6.35 -6.14
C ASP A 16 3.06 7.11 -5.77
N ALA A 17 4.15 6.37 -5.61
CA ALA A 17 5.42 6.96 -5.21
C ALA A 17 6.03 7.79 -6.34
N VAL A 18 5.70 7.48 -7.59
CA VAL A 18 6.21 8.24 -8.73
C VAL A 18 5.69 9.66 -8.73
N ASN A 19 4.41 9.84 -8.44
CA ASN A 19 3.76 11.15 -8.44
C ASN A 19 3.59 11.73 -7.03
N GLY A 20 3.95 10.98 -6.00
CA GLY A 20 3.88 11.45 -4.62
C GLY A 20 2.46 11.66 -4.13
N LYS A 21 1.56 10.75 -4.45
CA LYS A 21 0.17 10.89 -4.02
C LYS A 21 -0.44 9.56 -3.62
N VAL A 22 -1.50 9.66 -2.82
CA VAL A 22 -2.27 8.51 -2.34
C VAL A 22 -3.70 8.73 -2.79
N GLU A 23 -4.28 7.74 -3.46
CA GLU A 23 -5.63 7.88 -3.97
C GLU A 23 -6.42 6.58 -3.92
N GLU A 24 -7.73 6.71 -3.81
CA GLU A 24 -8.63 5.57 -3.89
C GLU A 24 -8.86 5.24 -5.35
N ILE A 25 -8.72 3.97 -5.69
CA ILE A 25 -8.94 3.51 -7.06
C ILE A 25 -9.83 2.27 -7.06
N GLN A 26 -10.31 1.94 -8.24
CA GLN A 26 -10.97 0.68 -8.51
C GLN A 26 -10.03 -0.16 -9.36
N VAL A 27 -9.73 -1.36 -8.91
CA VAL A 27 -8.87 -2.28 -9.64
C VAL A 27 -9.56 -3.64 -9.71
N GLU A 28 -9.44 -4.31 -10.84
CA GLU A 28 -9.99 -5.66 -10.95
C GLU A 28 -9.29 -6.58 -9.96
N ASN A 29 -10.06 -7.42 -9.28
CA ASN A 29 -9.53 -8.33 -8.28
C ASN A 29 -8.95 -9.57 -8.96
N GLU A 30 -7.86 -9.35 -9.71
CA GLU A 30 -7.09 -10.42 -10.31
C GLU A 30 -5.62 -10.01 -10.37
N LEU A 31 -4.75 -10.99 -10.37
CA LEU A 31 -3.30 -10.74 -10.29
C LEU A 31 -2.77 -9.88 -11.42
N HIS A 32 -3.21 -10.16 -12.64
CA HIS A 32 -2.71 -9.41 -13.79
C HIS A 32 -3.03 -7.92 -13.70
N ALA A 33 -4.23 -7.58 -13.26
CA ALA A 33 -4.62 -6.18 -13.08
C ALA A 33 -3.80 -5.52 -11.99
N ILE A 34 -3.51 -6.25 -10.91
CA ILE A 34 -2.67 -5.75 -9.82
C ILE A 34 -1.25 -5.53 -10.30
N TYR A 35 -0.70 -6.46 -11.06
CA TYR A 35 0.64 -6.31 -11.64
C TYR A 35 0.72 -5.05 -12.51
N GLN A 36 -0.29 -4.83 -13.34
CA GLN A 36 -0.31 -3.65 -14.20
C GLN A 36 -0.41 -2.37 -13.40
N GLN A 37 -1.23 -2.37 -12.36
CA GLN A 37 -1.40 -1.18 -11.52
C GLN A 37 -0.10 -0.81 -10.80
N LEU A 38 0.64 -1.81 -10.33
CA LEU A 38 1.90 -1.59 -9.62
C LEU A 38 3.10 -1.47 -10.55
N GLY A 39 2.97 -1.88 -11.80
CA GLY A 39 4.07 -1.84 -12.75
C GLY A 39 5.13 -2.89 -12.45
N CYS A 40 4.71 -4.08 -12.04
CA CYS A 40 5.63 -5.15 -11.69
C CYS A 40 5.17 -6.50 -12.24
N ASN A 41 5.99 -7.51 -12.10
CA ASN A 41 5.70 -8.86 -12.55
C ASN A 41 5.48 -9.86 -11.41
N MET A 42 5.82 -9.47 -10.21
CA MET A 42 5.64 -10.30 -9.02
C MET A 42 5.29 -9.41 -7.86
N ILE A 43 4.38 -9.85 -7.03
CA ILE A 43 3.97 -9.07 -5.86
C ILE A 43 4.33 -9.77 -4.58
N GLU A 44 4.57 -8.96 -3.56
CA GLU A 44 4.68 -9.39 -2.18
C GLU A 44 3.48 -8.85 -1.44
N VAL A 45 2.87 -9.67 -0.60
CA VAL A 45 1.74 -9.26 0.23
C VAL A 45 2.23 -9.19 1.67
N VAL A 46 2.16 -8.01 2.25
CA VAL A 46 2.65 -7.76 3.60
C VAL A 46 1.46 -7.50 4.51
N PRO A 47 1.21 -8.36 5.50
CA PRO A 47 0.14 -8.11 6.46
C PRO A 47 0.46 -6.88 7.32
N LEU A 48 -0.53 -6.03 7.50
CA LEU A 48 -0.40 -4.81 8.30
C LEU A 48 -1.17 -4.90 9.62
N GLY A 49 -1.79 -6.04 9.90
CA GLY A 49 -2.65 -6.21 11.06
C GLY A 49 -4.08 -5.78 10.74
N ASN A 50 -5.04 -6.25 11.54
CA ASN A 50 -6.46 -5.90 11.39
C ASN A 50 -7.03 -6.21 10.00
N ASP A 51 -6.52 -7.26 9.36
CA ASP A 51 -6.89 -7.69 8.01
C ASP A 51 -6.50 -6.71 6.90
N PHE A 52 -5.69 -5.72 7.19
CA PHE A 52 -5.12 -4.84 6.16
C PHE A 52 -3.91 -5.50 5.52
N LEU A 53 -3.82 -5.37 4.21
CA LEU A 53 -2.72 -5.95 3.43
C LEU A 53 -2.09 -4.87 2.55
N LEU A 54 -0.77 -4.85 2.53
CA LEU A 54 -0.02 -4.02 1.60
C LEU A 54 0.51 -4.92 0.49
N ILE A 55 0.20 -4.57 -0.75
CA ILE A 55 0.69 -5.28 -1.92
C ILE A 55 1.76 -4.40 -2.57
N CYS A 56 2.93 -4.95 -2.79
CA CYS A 56 4.05 -4.21 -3.38
C CYS A 56 4.85 -5.12 -4.31
N ASP A 57 5.83 -4.53 -5.00
CA ASP A 57 6.69 -5.25 -5.92
C ASP A 57 7.67 -6.12 -5.12
N GLU A 58 7.58 -7.43 -5.29
CA GLU A 58 8.48 -8.36 -4.60
C GLU A 58 9.94 -8.10 -4.94
N GLU A 59 10.21 -7.65 -6.16
CA GLU A 59 11.56 -7.40 -6.64
C GLU A 59 11.96 -5.94 -6.57
N GLY A 60 11.18 -5.13 -5.86
CA GLY A 60 11.41 -3.68 -5.85
C GLY A 60 12.79 -3.27 -5.41
N ARG A 61 13.38 -3.97 -4.44
CA ARG A 61 14.72 -3.65 -3.96
C ARG A 61 15.83 -4.12 -4.88
N LEU A 62 15.52 -5.06 -5.77
CA LEU A 62 16.48 -5.60 -6.72
C LEU A 62 16.47 -4.81 -8.03
N ARG A 63 15.41 -4.07 -8.26
CA ARG A 63 15.29 -3.21 -9.43
C ARG A 63 15.74 -1.82 -9.00
N ASP A 64 16.46 -1.14 -9.84
CA ASP A 64 17.01 0.17 -9.53
C ASP A 64 15.91 1.26 -9.57
N LEU A 65 14.95 1.14 -8.67
CA LEU A 65 13.85 2.09 -8.57
C LEU A 65 14.30 3.36 -7.87
N LYS A 66 13.79 4.48 -8.35
CA LYS A 66 14.22 5.80 -7.87
C LYS A 66 13.34 6.35 -6.75
N VAL A 67 12.17 5.79 -6.57
CA VAL A 67 11.20 6.29 -5.60
C VAL A 67 10.59 5.14 -4.81
N GLY A 68 10.05 5.48 -3.66
CA GLY A 68 9.38 4.52 -2.80
C GLY A 68 8.59 5.23 -1.73
N PHE A 69 8.21 4.50 -0.71
CA PHE A 69 7.42 5.06 0.39
C PHE A 69 7.64 4.25 1.66
N ARG A 70 7.19 4.80 2.76
CA ARG A 70 7.16 4.14 4.04
C ARG A 70 5.83 4.42 4.70
N LEU A 71 5.25 3.42 5.34
CA LEU A 71 4.02 3.57 6.13
C LEU A 71 4.40 3.68 7.60
N ALA A 72 3.95 4.72 8.25
CA ALA A 72 4.26 5.00 9.65
C ALA A 72 5.78 4.91 9.89
N ASP A 73 6.24 4.13 10.84
CA ASP A 73 7.65 3.94 11.15
C ASP A 73 8.20 2.59 10.64
N GLY A 74 7.53 2.03 9.65
CA GLY A 74 7.95 0.76 9.05
C GLY A 74 9.14 0.91 8.12
N GLU A 75 9.55 -0.19 7.54
CA GLU A 75 10.63 -0.19 6.57
C GLU A 75 10.20 0.47 5.26
N GLY A 76 11.18 1.02 4.55
CA GLY A 76 10.93 1.60 3.25
C GLY A 76 10.60 0.54 2.20
N ILE A 77 9.68 0.89 1.32
CA ILE A 77 9.23 0.04 0.22
C ILE A 77 9.63 0.73 -1.08
N ALA A 78 10.27 0.00 -1.98
CA ALA A 78 10.64 0.55 -3.27
C ALA A 78 9.48 0.44 -4.25
N GLY A 79 9.19 1.52 -4.96
CA GLY A 79 8.12 1.56 -5.94
C GLY A 79 6.77 1.93 -5.34
N ASN A 80 5.71 1.52 -6.01
CA ASN A 80 4.34 1.82 -5.62
C ASN A 80 3.76 0.75 -4.72
N GLY A 81 2.65 1.05 -4.07
CA GLY A 81 1.95 0.09 -3.22
C GLY A 81 0.45 0.16 -3.37
N LEU A 82 -0.22 -0.88 -2.89
CA LEU A 82 -1.66 -0.98 -2.96
C LEU A 82 -2.16 -1.54 -1.62
N ILE A 83 -3.11 -0.87 -1.00
CA ILE A 83 -3.68 -1.35 0.26
C ILE A 83 -5.07 -1.88 0.02
N VAL A 84 -5.29 -3.11 0.43
CA VAL A 84 -6.57 -3.80 0.37
C VAL A 84 -6.81 -4.48 1.71
N CYS A 85 -7.86 -5.26 1.81
CA CYS A 85 -8.13 -6.07 3.00
C CYS A 85 -8.19 -7.54 2.64
N ASP A 86 -8.00 -8.38 3.66
CA ASP A 86 -8.21 -9.81 3.59
C ASP A 86 -9.67 -10.06 3.98
N ASN A 87 -10.38 -10.88 3.22
CA ASN A 87 -11.78 -11.18 3.50
C ASN A 87 -11.98 -12.28 4.56
N GLY A 88 -10.88 -12.73 5.16
CA GLY A 88 -10.93 -13.82 6.15
C GLY A 88 -10.75 -15.19 5.55
N SER A 89 -10.79 -15.32 4.23
CA SER A 89 -10.59 -16.57 3.52
C SER A 89 -9.33 -16.59 2.68
N GLY A 90 -8.49 -15.57 2.84
CA GLY A 90 -7.25 -15.46 2.10
C GLY A 90 -7.36 -14.72 0.78
N ASP A 91 -8.52 -14.20 0.46
CA ASP A 91 -8.72 -13.42 -0.76
C ASP A 91 -8.70 -11.94 -0.47
N PHE A 92 -8.33 -11.16 -1.47
CA PHE A 92 -8.36 -9.70 -1.37
C PHE A 92 -9.80 -9.20 -1.46
N THR A 93 -10.09 -8.15 -0.74
CA THR A 93 -11.38 -7.48 -0.78
C THR A 93 -11.16 -5.97 -0.61
N ASP A 94 -12.23 -5.21 -0.71
CA ASP A 94 -12.19 -3.76 -0.63
C ASP A 94 -11.44 -3.26 0.59
N SER A 95 -10.64 -2.24 0.40
CA SER A 95 -9.99 -1.57 1.52
C SER A 95 -11.04 -0.90 2.40
N ARG A 96 -10.98 -1.16 3.70
CA ARG A 96 -11.83 -0.49 4.68
C ARG A 96 -11.21 0.78 5.21
N ILE A 97 -9.96 1.06 4.83
CA ILE A 97 -9.26 2.25 5.28
C ILE A 97 -9.39 3.32 4.19
N PRO A 98 -9.75 4.56 4.56
CA PRO A 98 -9.85 5.64 3.57
C PRO A 98 -8.49 6.11 3.09
N ALA A 99 -8.46 6.66 1.87
CA ALA A 99 -7.22 7.19 1.29
C ALA A 99 -6.59 8.28 2.16
N GLY A 100 -7.40 9.13 2.76
CA GLY A 100 -6.88 10.20 3.64
C GLY A 100 -6.12 9.68 4.84
N VAL A 101 -6.55 8.55 5.39
CA VAL A 101 -5.85 7.93 6.51
C VAL A 101 -4.50 7.39 6.05
N VAL A 102 -4.48 6.72 4.90
CA VAL A 102 -3.23 6.18 4.35
C VAL A 102 -2.27 7.33 4.03
N GLU A 103 -2.78 8.41 3.46
CA GLU A 103 -1.96 9.58 3.14
C GLU A 103 -1.27 10.13 4.39
N CYS A 104 -1.99 10.18 5.51
CA CYS A 104 -1.43 10.71 6.77
C CYS A 104 -0.27 9.86 7.31
N ILE A 105 -0.24 8.58 7.01
CA ILE A 105 0.83 7.70 7.52
C ILE A 105 1.88 7.37 6.46
N THR A 106 1.75 7.94 5.25
CA THR A 106 2.68 7.66 4.15
C THR A 106 3.76 8.74 4.10
N THR A 107 5.01 8.30 4.05
CA THR A 107 6.16 9.17 3.78
C THR A 107 6.76 8.71 2.45
N PHE A 108 6.86 9.63 1.49
CA PHE A 108 7.47 9.31 0.21
C PHE A 108 8.98 9.44 0.30
N LEU A 109 9.68 8.53 -0.38
CA LEU A 109 11.12 8.42 -0.29
C LEU A 109 11.77 8.66 -1.64
N ASP A 110 12.89 9.38 -1.62
CA ASP A 110 13.77 9.53 -2.77
C ASP A 110 14.90 8.52 -2.60
N LEU A 111 14.83 7.42 -3.34
CA LEU A 111 15.76 6.32 -3.17
C LEU A 111 17.14 6.60 -3.77
N GLU A 112 17.27 7.65 -4.55
CA GLU A 112 18.57 8.08 -5.01
C GLU A 112 19.37 8.75 -3.89
N LYS A 113 18.67 9.48 -3.01
CA LYS A 113 19.30 10.15 -1.87
C LYS A 113 19.40 9.24 -0.67
N GLU A 114 18.39 8.41 -0.46
CA GLU A 114 18.33 7.49 0.70
C GLU A 114 18.05 6.08 0.19
N PRO A 115 19.06 5.38 -0.36
CA PRO A 115 18.84 4.04 -0.85
C PRO A 115 18.40 3.10 0.27
N LEU A 116 17.51 2.18 -0.07
CA LEU A 116 17.11 1.17 0.88
C LEU A 116 18.24 0.16 1.07
N PRO A 117 18.40 -0.38 2.28
CA PRO A 117 19.38 -1.44 2.48
C PRO A 117 19.00 -2.67 1.65
N PRO A 118 19.98 -3.50 1.26
CA PRO A 118 19.66 -4.72 0.55
C PRO A 118 18.75 -5.60 1.40
N PRO A 119 17.90 -6.43 0.76
CA PRO A 119 17.01 -7.30 1.53
C PRO A 119 17.84 -8.17 2.44
N ALA A 120 17.50 -8.14 3.74
CA ALA A 120 18.11 -9.06 4.67
C ALA A 120 17.61 -10.46 4.35
N CYS A 121 18.40 -11.43 4.74
CA CYS A 121 17.97 -12.81 4.62
C CYS A 121 16.75 -12.97 5.53
N GLY A 122 15.56 -13.03 4.94
CA GLY A 122 14.33 -13.04 5.72
C GLY A 122 13.33 -12.11 5.09
N PHE A 123 12.81 -11.18 5.80
CA PHE A 123 11.70 -10.35 5.33
C PHE A 123 11.99 -8.88 5.49
N ALA A 124 11.51 -8.11 4.55
CA ALA A 124 11.18 -6.74 4.84
C ALA A 124 9.85 -6.76 5.57
N VAL A 125 9.81 -6.23 6.76
CA VAL A 125 8.59 -6.19 7.54
C VAL A 125 8.10 -4.75 7.59
N ALA A 126 6.94 -4.49 7.03
CA ALA A 126 6.30 -3.21 7.21
C ALA A 126 5.79 -3.13 8.66
N ALA A 127 5.80 -1.94 9.23
CA ALA A 127 5.23 -1.76 10.56
C ALA A 127 3.76 -2.13 10.55
N SER A 128 3.30 -2.77 11.61
CA SER A 128 1.89 -3.05 11.77
C SER A 128 1.14 -1.74 11.98
N ILE A 129 -0.01 -1.63 11.36
CA ILE A 129 -0.90 -0.50 11.58
C ILE A 129 -1.82 -0.85 12.74
N SER A 130 -1.63 -0.19 13.87
CA SER A 130 -2.47 -0.44 15.03
C SER A 130 -3.77 0.35 14.93
N PRO A 131 -4.82 -0.04 15.68
CA PRO A 131 -6.03 0.78 15.74
C PRO A 131 -5.76 2.20 16.21
N LYS A 132 -4.79 2.41 17.09
CA LYS A 132 -4.42 3.75 17.55
C LYS A 132 -3.86 4.59 16.41
N ASP A 133 -3.05 4.00 15.55
CA ASP A 133 -2.47 4.70 14.40
C ASP A 133 -3.56 5.14 13.45
N ILE A 134 -4.56 4.29 13.22
CA ILE A 134 -5.68 4.61 12.36
C ILE A 134 -6.50 5.75 12.94
N ASP A 135 -6.81 5.70 14.23
CA ASP A 135 -7.59 6.73 14.88
C ASP A 135 -6.87 8.07 14.86
N LYS A 136 -5.56 8.06 15.13
CA LYS A 136 -4.76 9.26 15.11
C LYS A 136 -4.75 9.87 13.70
N ALA A 137 -4.55 9.05 12.69
CA ALA A 137 -4.53 9.52 11.32
C ALA A 137 -5.89 10.07 10.88
N ARG A 138 -6.98 9.44 11.33
CA ARG A 138 -8.32 9.95 11.04
C ARG A 138 -8.55 11.32 11.67
N GLN A 139 -8.10 11.50 12.90
CA GLN A 139 -8.25 12.79 13.59
C GLN A 139 -7.45 13.87 12.88
N GLU A 140 -6.24 13.57 12.45
CA GLU A 140 -5.41 14.51 11.70
C GLU A 140 -6.02 14.85 10.35
N ALA A 141 -6.54 13.84 9.64
CA ALA A 141 -7.17 14.06 8.34
C ALA A 141 -8.41 14.93 8.48
N GLN A 142 -9.23 14.68 9.49
CA GLN A 142 -10.44 15.47 9.75
C GLN A 142 -10.08 16.90 10.11
N LYS A 143 -9.08 17.07 10.95
CA LYS A 143 -8.61 18.39 11.36
C LYS A 143 -8.12 19.18 10.15
N ASN A 144 -7.35 18.56 9.28
CA ASN A 144 -6.88 19.22 8.06
C ASN A 144 -8.03 19.60 7.15
N PHE A 145 -9.03 18.73 7.03
CA PHE A 145 -10.22 19.02 6.25
C PHE A 145 -10.98 20.23 6.80
N GLU A 146 -11.16 20.27 8.11
CA GLU A 146 -11.85 21.39 8.75
C GLU A 146 -11.10 22.71 8.59
N GLN A 147 -9.79 22.67 8.61
CA GLN A 147 -8.97 23.88 8.44
C GLN A 147 -9.01 24.41 7.02
N ASN A 148 -9.35 23.58 6.05
CA ASN A 148 -9.43 23.98 4.65
C ASN A 148 -10.84 24.42 4.22
N LEU A 149 -11.76 24.46 5.16
CA LEU A 149 -13.10 25.02 4.91
C LEU A 149 -13.12 26.55 5.15
#